data_6921b3446e3dd271df81edfd3fc0c6b4
#
_entry.id   6921b3446e3dd271df81edfd3fc0c6b4
#
_cell.length_a   1.000
_cell.length_b   1.000
_cell.length_c   1.000
_cell.angle_alpha   90.00
_cell.angle_beta   90.00
_cell.angle_gamma   90.00
#
_symmetry.space_group_name_H-M   'P 1'
#
loop_
_entity.id
_entity.type
_entity.pdbx_description
1 polymer ?
#
loop_
_entity_poly.entity_id
_entity_poly.type
_entity_poly.pdbx_seq_one_letter_code
_entity_poly.pdbx_strand_id
1 'polypeptide(L)'
;MFVARWQIDARFGHKQTVIDLLRKWEREVGTKAGTDKMAIKILTGSIGAREATVEANHAVESIAQLEQFFTAIANNDAHRQWGRDLEPYVVSGSAVWNIYRAV
;
A
#
# COMPACT_ATOMS: atom_id res chain seq x y z
N MET A 1 4.26 -16.52 -9.24
CA MET A 1 3.63 -15.21 -8.95
C MET A 1 3.31 -15.11 -7.47
N PHE A 2 3.48 -13.94 -6.93
CA PHE A 2 3.13 -13.62 -5.55
C PHE A 2 2.21 -12.41 -5.51
N VAL A 3 1.39 -12.31 -4.47
CA VAL A 3 0.57 -11.13 -4.20
C VAL A 3 1.05 -10.54 -2.88
N ALA A 4 1.56 -9.32 -2.95
CA ALA A 4 1.97 -8.56 -1.78
C ALA A 4 0.79 -7.66 -1.38
N ARG A 5 0.26 -7.89 -0.19
CA ARG A 5 -0.92 -7.19 0.34
C ARG A 5 -0.47 -6.28 1.49
N TRP A 6 -0.61 -5.00 1.28
CA TRP A 6 -0.39 -4.01 2.32
C TRP A 6 -1.73 -3.53 2.85
N GLN A 7 -1.92 -3.56 4.16
CA GLN A 7 -3.15 -3.14 4.80
C GLN A 7 -2.87 -2.10 5.87
N ILE A 8 -3.80 -1.17 6.05
CA ILE A 8 -3.76 -0.21 7.15
C ILE A 8 -5.20 0.14 7.55
N ASP A 9 -5.41 0.50 8.81
CA ASP A 9 -6.71 0.95 9.28
C ASP A 9 -6.76 2.48 9.28
N ALA A 10 -7.76 3.04 8.60
CA ALA A 10 -8.02 4.45 8.64
C ALA A 10 -8.71 4.83 9.96
N ARG A 11 -8.42 6.00 10.48
CA ARG A 11 -9.20 6.56 11.58
C ARG A 11 -10.61 6.87 11.11
N PHE A 12 -11.57 6.74 12.02
CA PHE A 12 -12.96 7.00 11.73
C PHE A 12 -13.15 8.40 11.11
N GLY A 13 -13.85 8.46 9.99
CA GLY A 13 -14.08 9.70 9.26
C GLY A 13 -13.00 10.11 8.26
N HIS A 14 -11.88 9.35 8.21
CA HIS A 14 -10.72 9.71 7.37
C HIS A 14 -10.40 8.70 6.27
N LYS A 15 -11.27 7.73 6.04
CA LYS A 15 -10.99 6.66 5.06
C LYS A 15 -10.77 7.20 3.64
N GLN A 16 -11.58 8.15 3.20
CA GLN A 16 -11.41 8.71 1.86
C GLN A 16 -10.07 9.44 1.73
N THR A 17 -9.65 10.15 2.76
CA THR A 17 -8.33 10.80 2.77
C THR A 17 -7.21 9.78 2.63
N VAL A 18 -7.29 8.65 3.33
CA VAL A 18 -6.30 7.56 3.23
C VAL A 18 -6.27 6.98 1.81
N ILE A 19 -7.43 6.74 1.21
CA ILE A 19 -7.52 6.24 -0.17
C ILE A 19 -6.90 7.23 -1.15
N ASP A 20 -7.20 8.52 -1.00
CA ASP A 20 -6.66 9.57 -1.87
C ASP A 20 -5.13 9.69 -1.74
N LEU A 21 -4.60 9.56 -0.52
CA LEU A 21 -3.16 9.54 -0.27
C LEU A 21 -2.50 8.30 -0.87
N LEU A 22 -3.15 7.14 -0.84
CA LEU A 22 -2.64 5.94 -1.51
C LEU A 22 -2.55 6.13 -3.03
N ARG A 23 -3.57 6.73 -3.63
CA ARG A 23 -3.56 7.04 -5.08
C ARG A 23 -2.46 8.01 -5.44
N LYS A 24 -2.24 9.03 -4.59
CA LYS A 24 -1.14 9.98 -4.75
C LYS A 24 0.20 9.28 -4.67
N TRP A 25 0.39 8.40 -3.68
CA TRP A 25 1.60 7.60 -3.53
C TRP A 25 1.88 6.79 -4.79
N GLU A 26 0.86 6.15 -5.33
CA GLU A 26 0.97 5.35 -6.55
C GLU A 26 1.50 6.17 -7.72
N ARG A 27 0.97 7.38 -7.90
CA ARG A 27 1.40 8.27 -8.98
C ARG A 27 2.80 8.83 -8.79
N GLU A 28 3.16 9.22 -7.57
CA GLU A 28 4.36 9.99 -7.28
C GLU A 28 5.54 9.13 -6.84
N VAL A 29 5.28 8.00 -6.21
CA VAL A 29 6.31 7.10 -5.68
C VAL A 29 6.26 5.74 -6.35
N GLY A 30 5.09 5.12 -6.37
CA GLY A 30 4.94 3.73 -6.81
C GLY A 30 5.41 3.49 -8.23
N THR A 31 5.01 4.32 -9.18
CA THR A 31 5.38 4.19 -10.59
C THR A 31 6.90 4.18 -10.76
N LYS A 32 7.61 5.03 -10.04
CA LYS A 32 9.08 5.09 -10.06
C LYS A 32 9.73 3.87 -9.41
N ALA A 33 9.03 3.23 -8.49
CA ALA A 33 9.50 2.02 -7.80
C ALA A 33 9.11 0.73 -8.52
N GLY A 34 8.41 0.81 -9.65
CA GLY A 34 8.08 -0.34 -10.49
C GLY A 34 6.64 -0.82 -10.39
N THR A 35 5.73 -0.10 -9.72
CA THR A 35 4.32 -0.52 -9.59
C THR A 35 3.57 -0.48 -10.92
N ASP A 36 4.07 0.25 -11.90
CA ASP A 36 3.54 0.24 -13.27
C ASP A 36 3.59 -1.15 -13.92
N LYS A 37 4.45 -2.05 -13.42
CA LYS A 37 4.59 -3.45 -13.86
C LYS A 37 3.84 -4.42 -12.97
N MET A 38 3.11 -3.93 -11.99
CA MET A 38 2.34 -4.73 -11.04
C MET A 38 0.86 -4.44 -11.26
N ALA A 39 0.01 -5.46 -11.14
CA ALA A 39 -1.44 -5.24 -11.19
C ALA A 39 -1.91 -4.72 -9.83
N ILE A 40 -1.90 -3.41 -9.66
CA ILE A 40 -2.27 -2.76 -8.39
C ILE A 40 -3.79 -2.69 -8.25
N LYS A 41 -4.28 -3.07 -7.07
CA LYS A 41 -5.68 -2.85 -6.68
C LYS A 41 -5.73 -2.23 -5.30
N ILE A 42 -6.53 -1.17 -5.16
CA ILE A 42 -6.84 -0.59 -3.86
C ILE A 42 -8.21 -1.10 -3.45
N LEU A 43 -8.28 -1.72 -2.29
CA LEU A 43 -9.50 -2.33 -1.75
C LEU A 43 -9.83 -1.68 -0.41
N THR A 44 -11.10 -1.71 -0.04
CA THR A 44 -11.52 -1.30 1.30
C THR A 44 -12.54 -2.28 1.84
N GLY A 45 -12.61 -2.37 3.17
CA GLY A 45 -13.54 -3.25 3.84
C GLY A 45 -14.99 -2.90 3.53
N SER A 46 -15.80 -3.94 3.32
CA SER A 46 -17.23 -3.86 3.10
C SER A 46 -17.91 -4.94 3.92
N ILE A 47 -18.41 -5.98 3.28
CA ILE A 47 -19.11 -7.07 3.99
C ILE A 47 -18.10 -8.11 4.46
N GLY A 48 -18.08 -8.41 5.75
CA GLY A 48 -17.19 -9.40 6.35
C GLY A 48 -15.78 -8.91 6.68
N ALA A 49 -15.35 -7.80 6.11
CA ALA A 49 -14.10 -7.13 6.42
C ALA A 49 -14.41 -5.82 7.16
N ARG A 50 -13.46 -5.36 7.98
CA ARG A 50 -13.66 -4.11 8.73
C ARG A 50 -13.76 -2.94 7.77
N GLU A 51 -14.70 -2.05 8.01
CA GLU A 51 -14.93 -0.87 7.19
C GLU A 51 -13.68 0.04 7.17
N ALA A 52 -12.95 0.13 8.28
CA ALA A 52 -11.76 0.97 8.39
C ALA A 52 -10.56 0.49 7.56
N THR A 53 -10.55 -0.76 7.12
CA THR A 53 -9.41 -1.35 6.41
C THR A 53 -9.29 -0.78 5.00
N VAL A 54 -8.08 -0.32 4.67
CA VAL A 54 -7.69 0.05 3.31
C VAL A 54 -6.51 -0.83 2.91
N GLU A 55 -6.53 -1.39 1.72
CA GLU A 55 -5.55 -2.37 1.27
C GLU A 55 -5.05 -2.02 -0.13
N ALA A 56 -3.74 -2.17 -0.33
CA ALA A 56 -3.13 -2.09 -1.65
C ALA A 56 -2.50 -3.44 -1.98
N ASN A 57 -2.98 -4.08 -3.04
CA ASN A 57 -2.49 -5.37 -3.51
C ASN A 57 -1.59 -5.17 -4.72
N HIS A 58 -0.44 -5.84 -4.68
CA HIS A 58 0.58 -5.76 -5.73
C HIS A 58 0.87 -7.17 -6.23
N ALA A 59 0.65 -7.44 -7.51
CA ALA A 59 1.05 -8.71 -8.11
C ALA A 59 2.49 -8.61 -8.59
N VAL A 60 3.35 -9.51 -8.12
CA VAL A 60 4.77 -9.56 -8.48
C VAL A 60 5.12 -10.95 -9.02
N GLU A 61 6.08 -10.99 -9.94
CA GLU A 61 6.50 -12.25 -10.56
C GLU A 61 7.40 -13.08 -9.62
N SER A 62 8.19 -12.41 -8.77
CA SER A 62 9.17 -13.07 -7.90
C SER A 62 9.37 -12.29 -6.62
N ILE A 63 9.96 -12.95 -5.63
CA ILE A 63 10.40 -12.29 -4.39
C ILE A 63 11.50 -11.26 -4.68
N ALA A 64 12.37 -11.53 -5.65
CA ALA A 64 13.42 -10.59 -6.05
C ALA A 64 12.82 -9.27 -6.55
N GLN A 65 11.73 -9.32 -7.31
CA GLN A 65 11.02 -8.11 -7.74
C GLN A 65 10.48 -7.33 -6.54
N LEU A 66 9.93 -8.03 -5.55
CA LEU A 66 9.42 -7.40 -4.33
C LEU A 66 10.54 -6.75 -3.53
N GLU A 67 11.70 -7.40 -3.41
CA GLU A 67 12.87 -6.82 -2.73
C GLU A 67 13.37 -5.55 -3.43
N GLN A 68 13.40 -5.55 -4.75
CA GLN A 68 13.78 -4.37 -5.54
C GLN A 68 12.80 -3.22 -5.28
N PHE A 69 11.52 -3.52 -5.22
CA PHE A 69 10.48 -2.55 -4.90
C PHE A 69 10.69 -1.95 -3.51
N PHE A 70 10.89 -2.78 -2.49
CA PHE A 70 11.13 -2.31 -1.12
C PHE A 70 12.40 -1.45 -1.04
N THR A 71 13.46 -1.83 -1.72
CA THR A 71 14.70 -1.04 -1.76
C THR A 71 14.45 0.33 -2.41
N ALA A 72 13.71 0.36 -3.50
CA ALA A 72 13.42 1.61 -4.22
C ALA A 72 12.61 2.58 -3.34
N ILE A 73 11.59 2.11 -2.63
CA ILE A 73 10.78 2.99 -1.77
C ILE A 73 11.55 3.43 -0.53
N ALA A 74 12.42 2.58 0.03
CA ALA A 74 13.22 2.94 1.20
C ALA A 74 14.19 4.10 0.92
N ASN A 75 14.64 4.25 -0.32
CA ASN A 75 15.56 5.30 -0.74
C ASN A 75 14.86 6.54 -1.35
N ASN A 76 13.56 6.63 -1.20
CA ASN A 76 12.75 7.68 -1.81
C ASN A 76 12.28 8.69 -0.75
N ASP A 77 12.70 9.96 -0.87
CA ASP A 77 12.31 11.00 0.06
C ASP A 77 10.81 11.31 0.00
N ALA A 78 10.21 11.23 -1.18
CA ALA A 78 8.78 11.43 -1.35
C ALA A 78 7.98 10.36 -0.62
N HIS A 79 8.49 9.13 -0.54
CA HIS A 79 7.88 8.05 0.25
C HIS A 79 7.90 8.40 1.75
N ARG A 80 9.03 8.89 2.26
CA ARG A 80 9.15 9.28 3.67
C ARG A 80 8.18 10.43 4.00
N GLN A 81 8.09 11.41 3.13
CA GLN A 81 7.16 12.54 3.34
C GLN A 81 5.70 12.07 3.29
N TRP A 82 5.37 11.18 2.35
CA TRP A 82 4.02 10.60 2.27
C TRP A 82 3.65 9.86 3.56
N GLY A 83 4.59 9.14 4.17
CA GLY A 83 4.38 8.47 5.46
C GLY A 83 4.00 9.45 6.57
N ARG A 84 4.67 10.61 6.63
CA ARG A 84 4.32 11.67 7.59
C ARG A 84 2.95 12.27 7.31
N ASP A 85 2.63 12.48 6.03
CA ASP A 85 1.34 13.04 5.62
C ASP A 85 0.18 12.09 5.93
N LEU A 86 0.43 10.78 5.88
CA LEU A 86 -0.55 9.74 6.17
C LEU A 86 -0.83 9.60 7.67
N GLU A 87 0.18 9.81 8.50
CA GLU A 87 0.17 9.49 9.94
C GLU A 87 -1.07 10.01 10.69
N PRO A 88 -1.55 11.26 10.50
CA PRO A 88 -2.71 11.77 11.24
C PRO A 88 -4.02 11.02 10.95
N TYR A 89 -4.10 10.29 9.85
CA TYR A 89 -5.35 9.74 9.33
C TYR A 89 -5.48 8.24 9.53
N VAL A 90 -4.46 7.59 10.10
CA VAL A 90 -4.43 6.13 10.26
C VAL A 90 -4.25 5.74 11.72
N VAL A 91 -4.62 4.49 12.02
CA VAL A 91 -4.40 3.91 13.35
C VAL A 91 -2.95 3.45 13.44
N SER A 92 -2.21 3.99 14.41
CA SER A 92 -0.81 3.63 14.65
C SER A 92 -0.67 2.13 14.89
N GLY A 93 0.32 1.51 14.25
CA GLY A 93 0.62 0.09 14.41
C GLY A 93 -0.29 -0.84 13.61
N SER A 94 -1.21 -0.32 12.80
CA SER A 94 -2.14 -1.15 12.02
C SER A 94 -1.60 -1.57 10.64
N ALA A 95 -0.48 -1.00 10.20
CA ALA A 95 0.10 -1.34 8.89
C ALA A 95 0.69 -2.74 8.91
N VAL A 96 0.30 -3.56 7.91
CA VAL A 96 0.74 -4.96 7.80
C VAL A 96 1.01 -5.29 6.34
N TRP A 97 2.13 -5.99 6.08
CA TRP A 97 2.39 -6.63 4.80
C TRP A 97 2.14 -8.14 4.94
N ASN A 98 1.35 -8.69 4.03
CA ASN A 98 1.17 -10.14 3.89
C ASN A 98 1.52 -10.54 2.46
N ILE A 99 2.39 -11.54 2.31
CA ILE A 99 2.84 -12.02 1.00
C ILE A 99 2.28 -13.40 0.78
N TYR A 100 1.46 -13.54 -0.26
CA TYR A 100 0.87 -14.83 -0.65
C TYR A 100 1.47 -15.31 -1.96
N ARG A 101 1.65 -16.62 -2.09
CA ARG A 101 1.97 -17.26 -3.38
C ARG A 101 0.66 -17.57 -4.10
N ALA A 102 0.56 -17.21 -5.38
CA ALA A 102 -0.55 -17.63 -6.21
C ALA A 102 -0.34 -19.10 -6.61
N VAL A 103 -1.37 -19.89 -6.45
CA VAL A 103 -1.33 -21.34 -6.74
C VAL A 103 -2.29 -21.73 -7.85
#